data_a78804c6fbec6a4c400c4c765b881eef
#
_entry.id   a78804c6fbec6a4c400c4c765b881eef
#
_cell.length_a   1.000
_cell.length_b   1.000
_cell.length_c   1.000
_cell.angle_alpha   90.00
_cell.angle_beta   90.00
_cell.angle_gamma   90.00
#
_symmetry.space_group_name_H-M   'P 1'
#
loop_
_entity.id
_entity.type
_entity.pdbx_description
1 polymer ?
#
loop_
_entity_poly.entity_id
_entity_poly.type
_entity_poly.pdbx_seq_one_letter_code
_entity_poly.pdbx_strand_id
1 'polypeptide(L)'
;KICGQKCIVIEGVETLGGVKHRVISDNMEALTWAIGAVVTQGDVEILDFPFDHLEVPLVHLRESGMQFYRGENSLIVRGGEAYPIDISTGPYPGINSDMQPLFAVFGATSKGESRIIDLRFPGRYGYAEELAKMGVKYEIDGRLLKIHGGNQLQGAKVKALDLRAGIALLLAGMTADGVTEIEDSWQIGRGYENLKGKLKGLGVEI
;
A
#
# COMPACT_ATOMS: atom_id res chain seq x y z
N LYS A 1 -14.92 -27.28 4.69
CA LYS A 1 -15.94 -26.59 5.51
C LYS A 1 -15.24 -25.54 6.37
N ILE A 2 -15.70 -24.31 6.32
CA ILE A 2 -15.19 -23.22 7.14
C ILE A 2 -16.00 -23.19 8.44
N CYS A 3 -15.30 -23.25 9.58
CA CYS A 3 -15.89 -23.21 10.91
C CYS A 3 -15.45 -21.92 11.61
N GLY A 4 -16.21 -20.85 11.46
CA GLY A 4 -15.83 -19.52 11.95
C GLY A 4 -14.62 -18.93 11.22
N GLN A 5 -14.03 -17.86 11.76
CA GLN A 5 -12.91 -17.15 11.12
C GLN A 5 -11.54 -17.82 11.29
N LYS A 6 -11.41 -18.84 12.11
CA LYS A 6 -10.10 -19.39 12.53
C LYS A 6 -9.90 -20.87 12.22
N CYS A 7 -10.89 -21.53 11.66
CA CYS A 7 -10.83 -22.97 11.46
C CYS A 7 -11.29 -23.35 10.05
N ILE A 8 -10.46 -24.08 9.35
CA ILE A 8 -10.79 -24.75 8.08
C ILE A 8 -10.74 -26.24 8.33
N VAL A 9 -11.86 -26.93 8.11
CA VAL A 9 -11.93 -28.39 8.16
C VAL A 9 -11.86 -28.93 6.74
N ILE A 10 -10.87 -29.73 6.45
CA ILE A 10 -10.66 -30.40 5.17
C ILE A 10 -10.88 -31.88 5.37
N GLU A 11 -11.89 -32.43 4.69
CA GLU A 11 -12.08 -33.87 4.60
C GLU A 11 -11.23 -34.39 3.45
N GLY A 12 -10.29 -35.28 3.76
CA GLY A 12 -9.40 -35.86 2.76
C GLY A 12 -10.17 -36.72 1.76
N VAL A 13 -9.65 -36.77 0.56
CA VAL A 13 -10.15 -37.64 -0.53
C VAL A 13 -9.01 -38.55 -1.02
N GLU A 14 -9.34 -39.71 -1.58
CA GLU A 14 -8.35 -40.66 -2.07
C GLU A 14 -7.55 -40.11 -3.27
N THR A 15 -8.19 -39.33 -4.13
CA THR A 15 -7.57 -38.72 -5.30
C THR A 15 -8.05 -37.30 -5.51
N LEU A 16 -7.16 -36.43 -5.97
CA LEU A 16 -7.50 -35.05 -6.37
C LEU A 16 -7.75 -34.99 -7.87
N GLY A 17 -8.86 -34.38 -8.27
CA GLY A 17 -9.19 -34.09 -9.67
C GLY A 17 -8.68 -32.72 -10.11
N GLY A 18 -8.67 -32.49 -11.42
CA GLY A 18 -8.40 -31.16 -11.97
C GLY A 18 -9.57 -30.21 -11.74
N VAL A 19 -9.28 -28.93 -11.53
CA VAL A 19 -10.27 -27.86 -11.39
C VAL A 19 -9.87 -26.65 -12.22
N LYS A 20 -10.86 -25.96 -12.81
CA LYS A 20 -10.67 -24.63 -13.37
C LYS A 20 -11.07 -23.60 -12.32
N HIS A 21 -10.17 -22.76 -11.92
CA HIS A 21 -10.39 -21.73 -10.92
C HIS A 21 -9.78 -20.41 -11.37
N ARG A 22 -10.52 -19.30 -11.25
CA ARG A 22 -9.99 -17.96 -11.42
C ARG A 22 -9.60 -17.42 -10.05
N VAL A 23 -8.32 -17.10 -9.86
CA VAL A 23 -7.83 -16.46 -8.65
C VAL A 23 -8.38 -15.04 -8.58
N ILE A 24 -8.72 -14.59 -7.38
CA ILE A 24 -9.13 -13.20 -7.14
C ILE A 24 -8.02 -12.22 -7.49
N SER A 25 -8.38 -10.98 -7.80
CA SER A 25 -7.41 -9.90 -8.03
C SER A 25 -6.59 -9.62 -6.77
N ASP A 26 -5.33 -9.23 -6.95
CA ASP A 26 -4.42 -8.93 -5.84
C ASP A 26 -4.84 -7.63 -5.14
N ASN A 27 -5.24 -7.75 -3.87
CA ASN A 27 -5.67 -6.61 -3.06
C ASN A 27 -4.50 -5.68 -2.71
N MET A 28 -3.27 -6.21 -2.61
CA MET A 28 -2.09 -5.39 -2.31
C MET A 28 -1.70 -4.54 -3.52
N GLU A 29 -1.72 -5.12 -4.72
CA GLU A 29 -1.45 -4.39 -5.94
C GLU A 29 -2.53 -3.34 -6.20
N ALA A 30 -3.81 -3.70 -6.01
CA ALA A 30 -4.94 -2.77 -6.15
C ALA A 30 -4.83 -1.56 -5.20
N LEU A 31 -4.50 -1.82 -3.92
CA LEU A 31 -4.28 -0.75 -2.93
C LEU A 31 -3.08 0.12 -3.28
N THR A 32 -2.00 -0.47 -3.80
CA THR A 32 -0.80 0.26 -4.23
C THR A 32 -1.13 1.29 -5.30
N TRP A 33 -1.87 0.90 -6.34
CA TRP A 33 -2.26 1.82 -7.41
C TRP A 33 -3.25 2.88 -6.92
N ALA A 34 -4.16 2.51 -6.02
CA ALA A 34 -5.10 3.46 -5.42
C ALA A 34 -4.38 4.55 -4.61
N ILE A 35 -3.44 4.17 -3.73
CA ILE A 35 -2.63 5.12 -2.97
C ILE A 35 -1.68 5.88 -3.90
N GLY A 36 -1.06 5.19 -4.87
CA GLY A 36 -0.19 5.82 -5.87
C GLY A 36 -0.87 6.97 -6.59
N ALA A 37 -2.11 6.78 -7.06
CA ALA A 37 -2.88 7.84 -7.70
C ALA A 37 -3.08 9.05 -6.80
N VAL A 38 -3.41 8.85 -5.52
CA VAL A 38 -3.61 9.98 -4.57
C VAL A 38 -2.31 10.73 -4.32
N VAL A 39 -1.23 10.02 -3.99
CA VAL A 39 0.03 10.67 -3.60
C VAL A 39 0.69 11.41 -4.76
N THR A 40 0.48 10.96 -6.00
CA THR A 40 0.96 11.63 -7.22
C THR A 40 -0.03 12.63 -7.81
N GLN A 41 -1.18 12.85 -7.17
CA GLN A 41 -2.26 13.72 -7.68
C GLN A 41 -2.76 13.30 -9.08
N GLY A 42 -2.69 12.01 -9.38
CA GLY A 42 -3.09 11.42 -10.65
C GLY A 42 -4.51 10.91 -10.67
N ASP A 43 -5.02 10.64 -11.88
CA ASP A 43 -6.31 10.00 -12.12
C ASP A 43 -6.09 8.61 -12.70
N VAL A 44 -6.59 7.57 -12.02
CA VAL A 44 -6.38 6.17 -12.42
C VAL A 44 -7.68 5.38 -12.29
N GLU A 45 -7.97 4.56 -13.29
CA GLU A 45 -8.99 3.51 -13.18
C GLU A 45 -8.32 2.15 -12.97
N ILE A 46 -8.68 1.48 -11.89
CA ILE A 46 -8.14 0.16 -11.52
C ILE A 46 -9.24 -0.87 -11.84
N LEU A 47 -9.01 -1.66 -12.87
CA LEU A 47 -9.93 -2.69 -13.32
C LEU A 47 -9.90 -3.92 -12.42
N ASP A 48 -10.99 -4.69 -12.40
CA ASP A 48 -11.15 -5.90 -11.57
C ASP A 48 -10.82 -5.65 -10.09
N PHE A 49 -11.23 -4.48 -9.56
CA PHE A 49 -10.88 -4.07 -8.20
C PHE A 49 -11.54 -4.97 -7.14
N PRO A 50 -10.77 -5.54 -6.19
CA PRO A 50 -11.27 -6.50 -5.20
C PRO A 50 -11.94 -5.80 -4.01
N PHE A 51 -13.12 -5.20 -4.21
CA PHE A 51 -13.84 -4.41 -3.21
C PHE A 51 -14.06 -5.14 -1.89
N ASP A 52 -14.47 -6.40 -1.95
CA ASP A 52 -14.79 -7.20 -0.76
C ASP A 52 -13.56 -7.45 0.15
N HIS A 53 -12.36 -7.26 -0.40
CA HIS A 53 -11.09 -7.45 0.32
C HIS A 53 -10.41 -6.15 0.72
N LEU A 54 -10.97 -4.99 0.33
CA LEU A 54 -10.40 -3.67 0.60
C LEU A 54 -11.42 -2.70 1.21
N GLU A 55 -12.57 -3.19 1.69
CA GLU A 55 -13.61 -2.34 2.26
C GLU A 55 -13.06 -1.46 3.40
N VAL A 56 -12.40 -2.06 4.39
CA VAL A 56 -11.86 -1.32 5.54
C VAL A 56 -10.75 -0.34 5.13
N PRO A 57 -9.72 -0.72 4.33
CA PRO A 57 -8.77 0.22 3.78
C PRO A 57 -9.40 1.41 3.05
N LEU A 58 -10.42 1.15 2.21
CA LEU A 58 -11.10 2.21 1.45
C LEU A 58 -11.88 3.19 2.35
N VAL A 59 -12.47 2.71 3.46
CA VAL A 59 -13.15 3.59 4.44
C VAL A 59 -12.14 4.57 5.03
N HIS A 60 -11.00 4.10 5.55
CA HIS A 60 -9.96 4.95 6.11
C HIS A 60 -9.41 5.96 5.08
N LEU A 61 -9.15 5.51 3.86
CA LEU A 61 -8.65 6.39 2.80
C LEU A 61 -9.66 7.46 2.42
N ARG A 62 -10.96 7.11 2.35
CA ARG A 62 -12.04 8.08 2.09
C ARG A 62 -12.15 9.12 3.18
N GLU A 63 -12.12 8.70 4.45
CA GLU A 63 -12.15 9.60 5.61
C GLU A 63 -10.93 10.53 5.63
N SER A 64 -9.81 10.09 5.08
CA SER A 64 -8.58 10.87 4.92
C SER A 64 -8.50 11.64 3.58
N GLY A 65 -9.63 11.84 2.90
CA GLY A 65 -9.74 12.74 1.75
C GLY A 65 -9.58 12.10 0.38
N MET A 66 -9.26 10.80 0.29
CA MET A 66 -9.19 10.12 -1.00
C MET A 66 -10.53 10.17 -1.74
N GLN A 67 -10.52 10.74 -2.94
CA GLN A 67 -11.70 10.78 -3.81
C GLN A 67 -11.70 9.58 -4.75
N PHE A 68 -12.73 8.75 -4.67
CA PHE A 68 -12.88 7.63 -5.57
C PHE A 68 -14.34 7.31 -5.86
N TYR A 69 -14.56 6.70 -7.00
CA TYR A 69 -15.88 6.28 -7.49
C TYR A 69 -15.83 4.80 -7.83
N ARG A 70 -16.90 4.09 -7.51
CA ARG A 70 -17.06 2.69 -7.86
C ARG A 70 -17.69 2.59 -9.26
N GLY A 71 -16.95 2.04 -10.22
CA GLY A 71 -17.47 1.60 -11.51
C GLY A 71 -18.16 0.23 -11.38
N GLU A 72 -18.56 -0.37 -12.49
CA GLU A 72 -19.20 -1.68 -12.50
C GLU A 72 -18.24 -2.77 -11.95
N ASN A 73 -16.99 -2.77 -12.40
CA ASN A 73 -15.96 -3.69 -11.96
C ASN A 73 -14.59 -2.97 -11.82
N SER A 74 -14.63 -1.70 -11.44
CA SER A 74 -13.42 -0.88 -11.33
C SER A 74 -13.52 0.13 -10.19
N LEU A 75 -12.36 0.59 -9.71
CA LEU A 75 -12.23 1.75 -8.84
C LEU A 75 -11.60 2.88 -9.63
N ILE A 76 -12.28 4.01 -9.71
CA ILE A 76 -11.76 5.24 -10.32
C ILE A 76 -11.28 6.14 -9.18
N VAL A 77 -9.99 6.40 -9.12
CA VAL A 77 -9.37 7.29 -8.13
C VAL A 77 -9.06 8.63 -8.80
N ARG A 78 -9.35 9.70 -8.11
CA ARG A 78 -9.01 11.07 -8.51
C ARG A 78 -7.99 11.66 -7.56
N GLY A 79 -7.03 12.37 -8.10
CA GLY A 79 -6.10 13.17 -7.33
C GLY A 79 -6.83 14.22 -6.49
N GLY A 80 -6.31 14.52 -5.31
CA GLY A 80 -6.92 15.47 -4.39
C GLY A 80 -6.10 15.64 -3.11
N GLU A 81 -6.52 16.54 -2.24
CA GLU A 81 -5.85 16.74 -0.95
C GLU A 81 -6.03 15.51 -0.06
N ALA A 82 -4.91 15.02 0.49
CA ALA A 82 -4.89 13.97 1.49
C ALA A 82 -4.75 14.58 2.91
N TYR A 83 -5.51 14.03 3.84
CA TYR A 83 -5.48 14.39 5.25
C TYR A 83 -4.86 13.26 6.08
N PRO A 84 -4.45 13.53 7.34
CA PRO A 84 -3.86 12.51 8.19
C PRO A 84 -4.72 11.25 8.30
N ILE A 85 -4.05 10.12 8.41
CA ILE A 85 -4.72 8.83 8.52
C ILE A 85 -4.26 8.11 9.79
N ASP A 86 -5.22 7.63 10.58
CA ASP A 86 -4.97 6.86 11.78
C ASP A 86 -5.43 5.42 11.55
N ILE A 87 -4.49 4.48 11.59
CA ILE A 87 -4.78 3.07 11.38
C ILE A 87 -4.15 2.16 12.43
N SER A 88 -4.79 1.03 12.67
CA SER A 88 -4.18 -0.10 13.34
C SER A 88 -4.30 -1.35 12.47
N THR A 89 -3.23 -2.14 12.39
CA THR A 89 -3.29 -3.40 11.65
C THR A 89 -4.07 -4.46 12.43
N GLY A 90 -4.71 -5.36 11.70
CA GLY A 90 -5.53 -6.42 12.28
C GLY A 90 -5.74 -7.59 11.32
N PRO A 91 -6.37 -8.66 11.81
CA PRO A 91 -6.74 -9.78 10.94
C PRO A 91 -7.81 -9.33 9.94
N TYR A 92 -7.89 -10.05 8.82
CA TYR A 92 -8.97 -9.86 7.84
C TYR A 92 -10.36 -9.88 8.53
N PRO A 93 -11.25 -8.94 8.17
CA PRO A 93 -11.19 -7.95 7.09
C PRO A 93 -10.48 -6.63 7.45
N GLY A 94 -9.77 -6.54 8.57
CA GLY A 94 -9.02 -5.34 8.96
C GLY A 94 -7.82 -5.05 8.04
N ILE A 95 -7.10 -3.98 8.39
CA ILE A 95 -5.91 -3.58 7.63
C ILE A 95 -4.77 -4.58 7.91
N ASN A 96 -4.31 -5.25 6.86
CA ASN A 96 -3.19 -6.18 6.95
C ASN A 96 -1.89 -5.44 7.27
N SER A 97 -1.01 -6.06 8.08
CA SER A 97 0.32 -5.51 8.41
C SER A 97 1.18 -5.19 7.17
N ASP A 98 1.00 -5.92 6.07
CA ASP A 98 1.70 -5.64 4.83
C ASP A 98 1.22 -4.36 4.12
N MET A 99 0.06 -3.85 4.46
CA MET A 99 -0.48 -2.60 3.91
C MET A 99 0.11 -1.35 4.60
N GLN A 100 0.63 -1.48 5.82
CA GLN A 100 1.05 -0.33 6.61
C GLN A 100 2.11 0.57 5.93
N PRO A 101 3.12 0.05 5.18
CA PRO A 101 4.09 0.92 4.50
C PRO A 101 3.45 1.82 3.44
N LEU A 102 2.38 1.35 2.78
CA LEU A 102 1.61 2.15 1.82
C LEU A 102 0.87 3.30 2.53
N PHE A 103 0.27 3.03 3.69
CA PHE A 103 -0.37 4.05 4.51
C PHE A 103 0.65 5.05 5.09
N ALA A 104 1.88 4.62 5.36
CA ALA A 104 2.94 5.53 5.79
C ALA A 104 3.32 6.53 4.69
N VAL A 105 3.40 6.10 3.43
CA VAL A 105 3.61 7.01 2.29
C VAL A 105 2.43 7.95 2.10
N PHE A 106 1.19 7.44 2.19
CA PHE A 106 0.00 8.28 2.18
C PHE A 106 0.06 9.35 3.27
N GLY A 107 0.41 8.96 4.51
CA GLY A 107 0.59 9.90 5.63
C GLY A 107 1.71 10.91 5.39
N ALA A 108 2.83 10.51 4.78
CA ALA A 108 3.95 11.39 4.48
C ALA A 108 3.61 12.50 3.48
N THR A 109 2.69 12.22 2.55
CA THR A 109 2.19 13.19 1.56
C THR A 109 0.94 13.95 2.01
N SER A 110 0.29 13.53 3.10
CA SER A 110 -0.90 14.18 3.65
C SER A 110 -0.54 15.44 4.45
N LYS A 111 -1.55 16.27 4.79
CA LYS A 111 -1.36 17.47 5.62
C LYS A 111 -1.56 17.14 7.09
N GLY A 112 -0.49 16.95 7.85
CA GLY A 112 -0.53 16.79 9.30
C GLY A 112 0.12 15.49 9.79
N GLU A 113 -0.20 15.05 11.00
CA GLU A 113 0.37 13.86 11.64
C GLU A 113 -0.54 12.65 11.45
N SER A 114 -0.03 11.58 10.83
CA SER A 114 -0.68 10.28 10.70
C SER A 114 -0.11 9.29 11.71
N ARG A 115 -0.97 8.36 12.18
CA ARG A 115 -0.62 7.39 13.22
C ARG A 115 -0.86 5.97 12.75
N ILE A 116 0.15 5.13 12.88
CA ILE A 116 0.13 3.74 12.44
C ILE A 116 0.53 2.84 13.61
N ILE A 117 -0.33 1.90 13.99
CA ILE A 117 -0.03 0.88 15.00
C ILE A 117 -0.02 -0.48 14.35
N ASP A 118 1.15 -1.17 14.35
CA ASP A 118 1.20 -2.56 13.93
C ASP A 118 0.97 -3.50 15.13
N LEU A 119 -0.22 -4.13 15.14
CA LEU A 119 -0.59 -5.10 16.17
C LEU A 119 -0.06 -6.50 15.86
N ARG A 120 0.30 -6.78 14.62
CA ARG A 120 0.78 -8.10 14.18
C ARG A 120 2.28 -8.25 14.36
N PHE A 121 3.05 -7.25 13.93
CA PHE A 121 4.51 -7.23 13.98
C PHE A 121 4.99 -5.92 14.61
N PRO A 122 4.93 -5.80 15.94
CA PRO A 122 5.34 -4.58 16.63
C PRO A 122 6.77 -4.17 16.28
N GLY A 123 6.96 -2.90 15.88
CA GLY A 123 8.29 -2.36 15.52
C GLY A 123 8.75 -2.68 14.09
N ARG A 124 7.91 -3.23 13.22
CA ARG A 124 8.22 -3.43 11.79
C ARG A 124 8.15 -2.10 11.02
N TYR A 125 8.99 -1.14 11.40
CA TYR A 125 9.00 0.22 10.83
C TYR A 125 10.32 0.60 10.16
N GLY A 126 11.18 -0.37 9.80
CA GLY A 126 12.47 -0.11 9.16
C GLY A 126 12.38 0.74 7.88
N TYR A 127 11.27 0.65 7.15
CA TYR A 127 11.03 1.49 5.98
C TYR A 127 10.92 2.99 6.32
N ALA A 128 10.56 3.36 7.56
CA ALA A 128 10.49 4.75 7.98
C ALA A 128 11.87 5.41 8.02
N GLU A 129 12.92 4.65 8.34
CA GLU A 129 14.32 5.13 8.26
C GLU A 129 14.71 5.43 6.82
N GLU A 130 14.27 4.60 5.88
CA GLU A 130 14.50 4.83 4.46
C GLU A 130 13.70 6.04 3.92
N LEU A 131 12.45 6.20 4.33
CA LEU A 131 11.64 7.37 4.01
C LEU A 131 12.23 8.66 4.61
N ALA A 132 12.88 8.58 5.78
CA ALA A 132 13.55 9.73 6.38
C ALA A 132 14.71 10.28 5.53
N LYS A 133 15.41 9.42 4.77
CA LYS A 133 16.42 9.87 3.80
C LYS A 133 15.82 10.75 2.69
N MET A 134 14.53 10.59 2.43
CA MET A 134 13.75 11.38 1.47
C MET A 134 13.11 12.63 2.10
N GLY A 135 13.37 12.89 3.40
CA GLY A 135 12.88 14.06 4.12
C GLY A 135 11.60 13.82 4.94
N VAL A 136 11.09 12.59 5.01
CA VAL A 136 9.96 12.26 5.88
C VAL A 136 10.37 12.35 7.34
N LYS A 137 9.60 13.09 8.14
CA LYS A 137 9.79 13.15 9.60
C LYS A 137 8.90 12.12 10.26
N TYR A 138 9.44 11.34 11.18
CA TYR A 138 8.71 10.32 11.89
C TYR A 138 9.16 10.18 13.34
N GLU A 139 8.33 9.58 14.16
CA GLU A 139 8.61 9.20 15.55
C GLU A 139 8.11 7.78 15.79
N ILE A 140 8.82 7.00 16.58
CA ILE A 140 8.39 5.70 17.04
C ILE A 140 8.29 5.72 18.56
N ASP A 141 7.10 5.43 19.07
CA ASP A 141 6.83 5.28 20.51
C ASP A 141 6.20 3.91 20.76
N GLY A 142 7.02 2.95 21.15
CA GLY A 142 6.63 1.58 21.34
C GLY A 142 6.07 0.94 20.04
N ARG A 143 4.76 0.77 19.98
CA ARG A 143 4.07 0.20 18.80
C ARG A 143 3.49 1.26 17.86
N LEU A 144 3.59 2.52 18.21
CA LEU A 144 3.05 3.62 17.44
C LEU A 144 4.15 4.23 16.57
N LEU A 145 3.90 4.26 15.27
CA LEU A 145 4.63 5.07 14.31
C LEU A 145 3.80 6.31 14.02
N LYS A 146 4.40 7.48 14.23
CA LYS A 146 3.87 8.78 13.79
C LYS A 146 4.61 9.24 12.56
N ILE A 147 3.90 9.66 11.55
CA ILE A 147 4.43 10.23 10.31
C ILE A 147 3.96 11.68 10.22
N HIS A 148 4.90 12.61 10.12
CA HIS A 148 4.61 14.03 9.95
C HIS A 148 4.61 14.36 8.46
N GLY A 149 3.43 14.53 7.89
CA GLY A 149 3.24 14.82 6.48
C GLY A 149 3.37 16.30 6.11
N GLY A 150 3.10 16.61 4.85
CA GLY A 150 3.14 17.97 4.32
C GLY A 150 4.55 18.49 4.00
N ASN A 151 5.56 17.63 4.03
CA ASN A 151 6.91 17.98 3.60
C ASN A 151 7.08 17.63 2.11
N GLN A 152 7.80 18.48 1.37
CA GLN A 152 8.25 18.13 0.03
C GLN A 152 9.32 17.05 0.12
N LEU A 153 9.07 15.90 -0.49
CA LEU A 153 10.03 14.81 -0.52
C LEU A 153 11.16 15.11 -1.52
N GLN A 154 12.34 14.59 -1.21
CA GLN A 154 13.54 14.75 -2.03
C GLN A 154 14.02 13.39 -2.52
N GLY A 155 14.49 13.35 -3.76
CA GLY A 155 15.13 12.16 -4.30
C GLY A 155 16.33 11.76 -3.45
N ALA A 156 16.44 10.46 -3.18
CA ALA A 156 17.50 9.94 -2.33
C ALA A 156 17.89 8.51 -2.74
N LYS A 157 19.03 8.07 -2.25
CA LYS A 157 19.43 6.66 -2.34
C LYS A 157 18.86 5.91 -1.12
N VAL A 158 17.92 5.00 -1.40
CA VAL A 158 17.16 4.22 -0.41
C VAL A 158 17.25 2.74 -0.71
N LYS A 159 16.93 1.89 0.26
CA LYS A 159 17.03 0.44 0.14
C LYS A 159 15.68 -0.25 0.32
N ALA A 160 15.30 -1.12 -0.61
CA ALA A 160 14.16 -2.00 -0.46
C ALA A 160 14.48 -3.12 0.54
N LEU A 161 14.07 -2.95 1.81
CA LEU A 161 14.31 -3.93 2.87
C LEU A 161 13.50 -5.22 2.66
N ASP A 162 12.33 -5.07 2.09
CA ASP A 162 11.45 -6.15 1.65
C ASP A 162 10.56 -5.65 0.51
N LEU A 163 9.71 -6.53 0.00
CA LEU A 163 8.72 -6.27 -1.04
C LEU A 163 7.84 -5.05 -0.73
N ARG A 164 7.35 -4.92 0.52
CA ARG A 164 6.37 -3.88 0.90
C ARG A 164 7.06 -2.55 1.19
N ALA A 165 8.21 -2.59 1.83
CA ALA A 165 9.08 -1.42 1.96
C ALA A 165 9.48 -0.87 0.59
N GLY A 166 9.91 -1.76 -0.32
CA GLY A 166 10.34 -1.37 -1.66
C GLY A 166 9.27 -0.66 -2.47
N ILE A 167 8.04 -1.18 -2.51
CA ILE A 167 6.96 -0.53 -3.27
C ILE A 167 6.53 0.80 -2.62
N ALA A 168 6.56 0.90 -1.29
CA ALA A 168 6.30 2.15 -0.60
C ALA A 168 7.34 3.22 -0.94
N LEU A 169 8.63 2.86 -0.94
CA LEU A 169 9.72 3.76 -1.35
C LEU A 169 9.60 4.19 -2.82
N LEU A 170 9.12 3.30 -3.70
CA LEU A 170 8.85 3.65 -5.08
C LEU A 170 7.74 4.70 -5.18
N LEU A 171 6.62 4.53 -4.48
CA LEU A 171 5.54 5.52 -4.45
C LEU A 171 6.03 6.86 -3.89
N ALA A 172 6.82 6.86 -2.82
CA ALA A 172 7.43 8.07 -2.28
C ALA A 172 8.36 8.73 -3.30
N GLY A 173 9.17 7.93 -4.03
CA GLY A 173 10.05 8.41 -5.10
C GLY A 173 9.31 9.11 -6.24
N MET A 174 8.09 8.63 -6.57
CA MET A 174 7.25 9.27 -7.60
C MET A 174 6.74 10.65 -7.21
N THR A 175 6.79 11.02 -5.92
CA THR A 175 6.38 12.34 -5.41
C THR A 175 7.55 13.24 -5.04
N ALA A 176 8.78 12.72 -5.09
CA ALA A 176 9.97 13.41 -4.66
C ALA A 176 10.56 14.31 -5.76
N ASP A 177 11.14 15.43 -5.38
CA ASP A 177 11.94 16.25 -6.29
C ASP A 177 13.31 15.58 -6.54
N GLY A 178 13.70 15.44 -7.78
CA GLY A 178 14.96 14.83 -8.20
C GLY A 178 14.85 13.32 -8.42
N VAL A 179 15.96 12.60 -8.31
CA VAL A 179 16.06 11.18 -8.62
C VAL A 179 16.10 10.35 -7.35
N THR A 180 15.27 9.33 -7.28
CA THR A 180 15.31 8.32 -6.22
C THR A 180 15.93 7.03 -6.76
N GLU A 181 17.03 6.59 -6.15
CA GLU A 181 17.67 5.30 -6.44
C GLU A 181 17.25 4.27 -5.38
N ILE A 182 16.64 3.16 -5.82
CA ILE A 182 16.19 2.09 -4.92
C ILE A 182 17.11 0.88 -5.06
N GLU A 183 17.97 0.68 -4.06
CA GLU A 183 18.80 -0.54 -3.96
C GLU A 183 17.93 -1.76 -3.66
N ASP A 184 18.38 -2.94 -4.06
CA ASP A 184 17.67 -4.21 -3.90
C ASP A 184 16.23 -4.20 -4.48
N SER A 185 15.99 -3.40 -5.53
CA SER A 185 14.69 -3.24 -6.17
C SER A 185 14.07 -4.56 -6.71
N TRP A 186 14.87 -5.62 -6.86
CA TRP A 186 14.38 -6.96 -7.19
C TRP A 186 13.37 -7.50 -6.18
N GLN A 187 13.43 -7.02 -4.92
CA GLN A 187 12.46 -7.36 -3.88
C GLN A 187 11.03 -7.00 -4.30
N ILE A 188 10.86 -5.86 -4.98
CA ILE A 188 9.54 -5.38 -5.44
C ILE A 188 8.96 -6.34 -6.47
N GLY A 189 9.81 -6.85 -7.39
CA GLY A 189 9.42 -7.80 -8.45
C GLY A 189 8.84 -9.12 -7.95
N ARG A 190 8.99 -9.44 -6.68
CA ARG A 190 8.41 -10.66 -6.09
C ARG A 190 6.89 -10.62 -5.98
N GLY A 191 6.27 -9.45 -6.03
CA GLY A 191 4.83 -9.31 -5.88
C GLY A 191 4.16 -8.37 -6.89
N TYR A 192 4.92 -7.85 -7.86
CA TYR A 192 4.38 -6.93 -8.87
C TYR A 192 4.84 -7.37 -10.26
N GLU A 193 3.94 -8.00 -11.00
CA GLU A 193 4.19 -8.43 -12.36
C GLU A 193 4.32 -7.23 -13.31
N ASN A 194 5.36 -7.23 -14.14
CA ASN A 194 5.61 -6.19 -15.15
C ASN A 194 5.51 -4.75 -14.62
N LEU A 195 6.04 -4.52 -13.42
CA LEU A 195 5.96 -3.21 -12.74
C LEU A 195 6.42 -2.06 -13.63
N LYS A 196 7.60 -2.22 -14.29
CA LYS A 196 8.14 -1.18 -15.19
C LYS A 196 7.20 -0.86 -16.36
N GLY A 197 6.59 -1.89 -16.95
CA GLY A 197 5.61 -1.69 -18.04
C GLY A 197 4.37 -0.93 -17.56
N LYS A 198 3.85 -1.27 -16.39
CA LYS A 198 2.69 -0.60 -15.80
C LYS A 198 3.00 0.87 -15.47
N LEU A 199 4.14 1.15 -14.84
CA LEU A 199 4.56 2.51 -14.50
C LEU A 199 4.76 3.37 -15.75
N LYS A 200 5.44 2.86 -16.79
CA LYS A 200 5.57 3.55 -18.08
C LYS A 200 4.22 3.83 -18.74
N GLY A 201 3.31 2.86 -18.68
CA GLY A 201 1.95 3.02 -19.18
C GLY A 201 1.14 4.11 -18.45
N LEU A 202 1.49 4.39 -17.20
CA LEU A 202 0.92 5.46 -16.38
C LEU A 202 1.69 6.79 -16.51
N GLY A 203 2.72 6.86 -17.36
CA GLY A 203 3.49 8.08 -17.59
C GLY A 203 4.63 8.33 -16.60
N VAL A 204 5.01 7.33 -15.81
CA VAL A 204 6.14 7.43 -14.87
C VAL A 204 7.46 7.21 -15.62
N GLU A 205 8.41 8.12 -15.45
CA GLU A 205 9.78 7.98 -15.96
C GLU A 205 10.61 7.10 -15.01
N ILE A 206 11.17 5.98 -15.56
CA ILE A 206 12.00 5.01 -14.84
C ILE A 206 13.14 4.48 -15.74
#